data_f5a55d9353ae1b5733cd8b6212386998
#
_entry.id   f5a55d9353ae1b5733cd8b6212386998
#
_cell.length_a   1.000
_cell.length_b   1.000
_cell.length_c   1.000
_cell.angle_alpha   90.00
_cell.angle_beta   90.00
_cell.angle_gamma   90.00
#
_symmetry.space_group_name_H-M   'P 1'
#
loop_
_entity.id
_entity.type
_entity.pdbx_description
1 polymer ?
#
loop_
_entity_poly.entity_id
_entity_poly.type
_entity_poly.pdbx_seq_one_letter_code
_entity_poly.pdbx_strand_id
1 'polypeptide(L)'
;MKETKPKFVPKGWGWEKWIANSNEYCGKLLFIKRNHRCSWHYHILKDETFYLQSGKIHLFYGPTDNLEDAKTMILEPGDSFHCCRYTRHQMVAIEDAELFEFSTQHFDEDSHRVINGDTL
;
A
#
# COMPACT_ATOMS: atom_id res chain seq x y z
N MET A 1 -15.96 -4.69 25.21
CA MET A 1 -15.42 -3.66 24.28
C MET A 1 -14.21 -2.99 24.92
N LYS A 2 -13.19 -2.67 24.15
CA LYS A 2 -12.03 -1.96 24.67
C LYS A 2 -11.53 -0.92 23.66
N GLU A 3 -10.99 0.17 24.17
CA GLU A 3 -10.34 1.19 23.36
C GLU A 3 -9.01 0.66 22.83
N THR A 4 -8.71 0.99 21.57
CA THR A 4 -7.41 0.73 20.95
C THR A 4 -6.88 2.03 20.37
N LYS A 5 -5.55 2.13 20.24
CA LYS A 5 -4.90 3.30 19.65
C LYS A 5 -4.17 2.90 18.39
N PRO A 6 -4.40 3.61 17.28
CA PRO A 6 -3.63 3.38 16.05
C PRO A 6 -2.14 3.54 16.27
N LYS A 7 -1.36 2.73 15.55
CA LYS A 7 0.10 2.84 15.51
C LYS A 7 0.49 3.70 14.32
N PHE A 8 1.26 4.75 14.56
CA PHE A 8 1.78 5.61 13.51
C PHE A 8 3.17 5.15 13.08
N VAL A 9 3.35 4.95 11.77
CA VAL A 9 4.62 4.47 11.19
C VAL A 9 5.06 5.46 10.11
N PRO A 10 6.11 6.30 10.37
CA PRO A 10 6.62 7.22 9.35
C PRO A 10 7.36 6.46 8.26
N LYS A 11 7.26 6.97 7.03
CA LYS A 11 7.91 6.46 5.83
C LYS A 11 8.57 7.61 5.08
N GLY A 12 9.54 7.32 4.22
CA GLY A 12 10.15 8.34 3.37
C GLY A 12 9.19 8.95 2.36
N TRP A 13 8.13 8.22 2.02
CA TRP A 13 7.09 8.66 1.08
C TRP A 13 5.86 9.28 1.76
N GLY A 14 5.78 9.29 3.10
CA GLY A 14 4.65 9.76 3.87
C GLY A 14 4.54 9.03 5.19
N TRP A 15 3.41 8.37 5.42
CA TRP A 15 3.21 7.63 6.66
C TRP A 15 2.11 6.58 6.51
N GLU A 16 2.09 5.63 7.45
CA GLU A 16 1.02 4.67 7.64
C GLU A 16 0.44 4.84 9.04
N LYS A 17 -0.87 4.78 9.13
CA LYS A 17 -1.56 4.67 10.40
C LYS A 17 -2.20 3.28 10.47
N TRP A 18 -1.69 2.44 11.35
CA TRP A 18 -2.22 1.10 11.54
C TRP A 18 -3.40 1.18 12.50
N ILE A 19 -4.61 1.17 11.95
CA ILE A 19 -5.84 1.29 12.72
C ILE A 19 -6.14 -0.02 13.43
N ALA A 20 -5.93 -1.14 12.76
CA ALA A 20 -6.08 -2.48 13.30
C ALA A 20 -5.14 -3.45 12.60
N ASN A 21 -4.56 -4.37 13.36
CA ASN A 21 -3.78 -5.48 12.80
C ASN A 21 -3.91 -6.67 13.74
N SER A 22 -4.78 -7.59 13.39
CA SER A 22 -5.08 -8.79 14.18
C SER A 22 -4.82 -10.04 13.36
N ASN A 23 -5.02 -11.20 13.96
CA ASN A 23 -4.89 -12.48 13.24
C ASN A 23 -6.01 -12.71 12.22
N GLU A 24 -7.03 -11.88 12.19
CA GLU A 24 -8.17 -12.05 11.28
C GLU A 24 -8.25 -10.95 10.22
N TYR A 25 -7.82 -9.72 10.55
CA TYR A 25 -7.91 -8.61 9.63
C TYR A 25 -6.89 -7.53 9.95
N CYS A 26 -6.66 -6.68 8.95
CA CYS A 26 -5.83 -5.49 9.09
C CYS A 26 -6.51 -4.31 8.40
N GLY A 27 -6.44 -3.14 9.00
CA GLY A 27 -6.92 -1.90 8.43
C GLY A 27 -5.89 -0.80 8.64
N LYS A 28 -5.48 -0.14 7.56
CA LYS A 28 -4.52 0.96 7.61
C LYS A 28 -5.02 2.15 6.80
N LEU A 29 -4.60 3.33 7.23
CA LEU A 29 -4.66 4.54 6.42
C LEU A 29 -3.23 4.87 6.00
N LEU A 30 -3.00 5.01 4.69
CA LEU A 30 -1.71 5.40 4.13
C LEU A 30 -1.81 6.80 3.57
N PHE A 31 -0.81 7.62 3.85
CA PHE A 31 -0.62 8.92 3.21
C PHE A 31 0.63 8.86 2.37
N ILE A 32 0.50 9.13 1.06
CA ILE A 32 1.62 9.19 0.12
C ILE A 32 1.73 10.62 -0.37
N LYS A 33 2.87 11.23 -0.12
CA LYS A 33 3.14 12.61 -0.50
C LYS A 33 3.34 12.70 -2.01
N ARG A 34 2.84 13.78 -2.61
CA ARG A 34 3.00 14.07 -4.04
C ARG A 34 4.43 13.84 -4.50
N ASN A 35 4.61 13.18 -5.65
CA ASN A 35 5.88 12.84 -6.28
C ASN A 35 6.74 11.84 -5.50
N HIS A 36 6.18 11.20 -4.47
CA HIS A 36 6.83 10.14 -3.72
C HIS A 36 6.24 8.79 -4.09
N ARG A 37 7.00 7.74 -3.80
CA ARG A 37 6.63 6.37 -4.18
C ARG A 37 6.89 5.37 -3.07
N CYS A 38 6.01 4.39 -2.96
CA CYS A 38 6.22 3.18 -2.17
C CYS A 38 7.21 2.28 -2.89
N SER A 39 7.63 1.20 -2.24
CA SER A 39 8.47 0.19 -2.88
C SER A 39 7.69 -0.60 -3.94
N TRP A 40 8.43 -1.15 -4.91
CA TRP A 40 7.96 -2.22 -5.79
C TRP A 40 8.13 -3.51 -5.01
N HIS A 41 7.03 -4.12 -4.58
CA HIS A 41 7.06 -5.24 -3.63
C HIS A 41 5.86 -6.16 -3.80
N TYR A 42 5.90 -7.28 -3.11
CA TYR A 42 4.77 -8.21 -3.05
C TYR A 42 4.66 -8.84 -1.66
N HIS A 43 3.52 -9.45 -1.40
CA HIS A 43 3.26 -10.21 -0.18
C HIS A 43 2.92 -11.64 -0.55
N ILE A 44 3.36 -12.58 0.27
CA ILE A 44 3.05 -14.01 0.11
C ILE A 44 1.84 -14.37 0.98
N LEU A 45 1.78 -13.84 2.19
CA LEU A 45 0.75 -14.15 3.17
C LEU A 45 -0.44 -13.20 3.09
N LYS A 46 -0.18 -11.93 2.86
CA LYS A 46 -1.22 -10.90 2.92
C LYS A 46 -1.97 -10.77 1.60
N ASP A 47 -3.30 -10.82 1.69
CA ASP A 47 -4.22 -10.46 0.64
C ASP A 47 -4.82 -9.09 0.99
N GLU A 48 -4.82 -8.14 0.06
CA GLU A 48 -5.18 -6.76 0.38
C GLU A 48 -6.02 -6.10 -0.72
N THR A 49 -6.86 -5.16 -0.28
CA THR A 49 -7.61 -4.27 -1.16
C THR A 49 -7.34 -2.85 -0.71
N PHE A 50 -7.02 -1.99 -1.67
CA PHE A 50 -6.82 -0.56 -1.45
C PHE A 50 -8.02 0.23 -1.95
N TYR A 51 -8.34 1.31 -1.23
CA TYR A 51 -9.37 2.27 -1.62
C TYR A 51 -8.78 3.66 -1.58
N LEU A 52 -8.85 4.39 -2.69
CA LEU A 52 -8.34 5.77 -2.75
C LEU A 52 -9.40 6.72 -2.21
N GLN A 53 -9.12 7.35 -1.07
CA GLN A 53 -10.00 8.30 -0.42
C GLN A 53 -9.85 9.69 -1.02
N SER A 54 -8.62 10.12 -1.30
CA SER A 54 -8.33 11.45 -1.84
C SER A 54 -7.02 11.44 -2.60
N GLY A 55 -6.83 12.41 -3.50
CA GLY A 55 -5.62 12.54 -4.29
C GLY A 55 -5.67 11.75 -5.59
N LYS A 56 -4.49 11.39 -6.10
CA LYS A 56 -4.36 10.67 -7.36
C LYS A 56 -3.13 9.78 -7.31
N ILE A 57 -3.28 8.52 -7.70
CA ILE A 57 -2.22 7.52 -7.64
C ILE A 57 -1.97 6.95 -9.04
N HIS A 58 -0.68 6.85 -9.42
CA HIS A 58 -0.24 6.03 -10.53
C HIS A 58 0.16 4.67 -9.96
N LEU A 59 -0.63 3.65 -10.26
CA LEU A 59 -0.41 2.29 -9.79
C LEU A 59 0.31 1.47 -10.86
N PHE A 60 1.39 0.78 -10.45
CA PHE A 60 2.10 -0.21 -11.25
C PHE A 60 1.86 -1.58 -10.62
N TYR A 61 1.59 -2.59 -11.43
CA TYR A 61 1.36 -3.95 -10.92
C TYR A 61 1.70 -5.02 -11.95
N GLY A 62 2.07 -6.19 -11.47
CA GLY A 62 2.39 -7.30 -12.34
C GLY A 62 2.76 -8.58 -11.59
N PRO A 63 2.89 -9.71 -12.33
CA PRO A 63 3.13 -11.02 -11.70
C PRO A 63 4.60 -11.33 -11.46
N THR A 64 5.52 -10.52 -11.97
CA THR A 64 6.97 -10.77 -11.88
C THR A 64 7.71 -9.61 -11.26
N ASP A 65 8.99 -9.81 -10.92
CA ASP A 65 9.84 -8.78 -10.36
C ASP A 65 10.17 -7.65 -11.34
N ASN A 66 9.92 -7.86 -12.64
CA ASN A 66 10.30 -6.90 -13.66
C ASN A 66 9.31 -5.74 -13.76
N LEU A 67 9.69 -4.59 -13.23
CA LEU A 67 8.88 -3.37 -13.25
C LEU A 67 8.64 -2.88 -14.70
N GLU A 68 9.56 -3.14 -15.63
CA GLU A 68 9.40 -2.72 -17.03
C GLU A 68 8.21 -3.38 -17.71
N ASP A 69 7.84 -4.59 -17.27
CA ASP A 69 6.70 -5.33 -17.82
C ASP A 69 5.39 -5.05 -17.05
N ALA A 70 5.42 -4.18 -16.07
CA ALA A 70 4.25 -3.89 -15.24
C ALA A 70 3.15 -3.22 -16.06
N LYS A 71 1.91 -3.59 -15.73
CA LYS A 71 0.74 -2.84 -16.17
C LYS A 71 0.57 -1.62 -15.27
N THR A 72 -0.09 -0.61 -15.78
CA THR A 72 -0.32 0.63 -15.04
C THR A 72 -1.78 1.05 -15.10
N MET A 73 -2.21 1.79 -14.09
CA MET A 73 -3.50 2.48 -14.10
C MET A 73 -3.42 3.71 -13.21
N ILE A 74 -4.29 4.67 -13.48
CA ILE A 74 -4.47 5.85 -12.65
C ILE A 74 -5.68 5.61 -11.75
N LEU A 75 -5.48 5.74 -10.44
CA LEU A 75 -6.56 5.68 -9.47
C LEU A 75 -7.04 7.09 -9.15
N GLU A 76 -8.35 7.27 -9.20
CA GLU A 76 -9.05 8.48 -8.79
C GLU A 76 -9.81 8.21 -7.48
N PRO A 77 -10.18 9.24 -6.72
CA PRO A 77 -10.96 9.03 -5.50
C PRO A 77 -12.22 8.19 -5.74
N GLY A 78 -12.42 7.20 -4.90
CA GLY A 78 -13.52 6.25 -5.05
C GLY A 78 -13.13 4.94 -5.73
N ASP A 79 -11.96 4.87 -6.36
CA ASP A 79 -11.48 3.64 -6.98
C ASP A 79 -10.91 2.69 -5.93
N SER A 80 -11.12 1.39 -6.14
CA SER A 80 -10.52 0.35 -5.34
C SER A 80 -9.72 -0.61 -6.22
N PHE A 81 -8.71 -1.24 -5.60
CA PHE A 81 -7.82 -2.16 -6.28
C PHE A 81 -7.56 -3.35 -5.37
N HIS A 82 -7.90 -4.56 -5.85
CA HIS A 82 -7.60 -5.80 -5.15
C HIS A 82 -6.21 -6.30 -5.56
N CYS A 83 -5.30 -6.32 -4.61
CA CYS A 83 -3.95 -6.80 -4.80
C CYS A 83 -3.83 -8.21 -4.22
N CYS A 84 -3.91 -9.21 -5.08
CA CYS A 84 -3.81 -10.62 -4.69
C CYS A 84 -2.40 -10.95 -4.20
N ARG A 85 -2.27 -12.01 -3.42
CA ARG A 85 -0.98 -12.56 -3.01
C ARG A 85 -0.07 -12.73 -4.22
N TYR A 86 1.23 -12.50 -4.05
CA TYR A 86 2.28 -12.55 -5.08
C TYR A 86 2.24 -11.44 -6.14
N THR A 87 1.18 -10.65 -6.21
CA THR A 87 1.13 -9.53 -7.17
C THR A 87 2.11 -8.44 -6.74
N ARG A 88 3.10 -8.18 -7.59
CA ARG A 88 4.01 -7.04 -7.39
C ARG A 88 3.25 -5.76 -7.65
N HIS A 89 3.45 -4.78 -6.80
CA HIS A 89 2.78 -3.49 -6.96
C HIS A 89 3.61 -2.36 -6.39
N GLN A 90 3.41 -1.18 -6.97
CA GLN A 90 4.02 0.07 -6.52
C GLN A 90 3.03 1.20 -6.74
N MET A 91 2.91 2.07 -5.76
CA MET A 91 2.08 3.27 -5.85
C MET A 91 2.97 4.51 -5.89
N VAL A 92 2.71 5.39 -6.85
CA VAL A 92 3.36 6.69 -6.99
C VAL A 92 2.28 7.75 -6.88
N ALA A 93 2.43 8.70 -5.94
CA ALA A 93 1.45 9.76 -5.78
C ALA A 93 1.66 10.85 -6.84
N ILE A 94 0.63 11.10 -7.65
CA ILE A 94 0.58 12.22 -8.58
C ILE A 94 0.17 13.49 -7.81
N GLU A 95 -0.71 13.33 -6.83
CA GLU A 95 -1.11 14.33 -5.86
C GLU A 95 -1.01 13.71 -4.48
N ASP A 96 -0.96 14.53 -3.42
CA ASP A 96 -1.04 14.02 -2.05
C ASP A 96 -2.24 13.09 -1.94
N ALA A 97 -2.03 11.86 -1.49
CA ALA A 97 -3.05 10.84 -1.55
C ALA A 97 -3.24 10.14 -0.20
N GLU A 98 -4.51 9.85 0.09
CA GLU A 98 -4.89 9.03 1.24
C GLU A 98 -5.56 7.76 0.73
N LEU A 99 -5.03 6.61 1.14
CA LEU A 99 -5.57 5.30 0.78
C LEU A 99 -5.90 4.52 2.03
N PHE A 100 -7.01 3.79 1.99
CA PHE A 100 -7.28 2.77 3.00
C PHE A 100 -6.79 1.42 2.48
N GLU A 101 -6.12 0.68 3.34
CA GLU A 101 -5.77 -0.73 3.12
C GLU A 101 -6.68 -1.58 3.98
N PHE A 102 -7.38 -2.51 3.36
CA PHE A 102 -8.15 -3.57 4.02
C PHE A 102 -7.49 -4.88 3.67
N SER A 103 -7.01 -5.61 4.65
CA SER A 103 -6.22 -6.81 4.36
C SER A 103 -6.32 -7.86 5.44
N THR A 104 -5.75 -9.01 5.15
CA THR A 104 -5.42 -10.01 6.17
C THR A 104 -4.29 -9.46 7.04
N GLN A 105 -3.89 -10.18 8.06
CA GLN A 105 -2.87 -9.74 9.01
C GLN A 105 -1.58 -9.30 8.32
N HIS A 106 -1.04 -8.18 8.77
CA HIS A 106 0.24 -7.66 8.29
C HIS A 106 1.40 -8.22 9.13
N PHE A 107 2.44 -8.69 8.45
CA PHE A 107 3.73 -9.05 9.02
C PHE A 107 4.83 -8.30 8.27
N ASP A 108 5.74 -7.64 8.98
CA ASP A 108 6.82 -6.86 8.34
C ASP A 108 7.69 -7.75 7.46
N GLU A 109 7.99 -8.97 7.88
CA GLU A 109 8.78 -9.94 7.13
C GLU A 109 8.10 -10.45 5.86
N ASP A 110 6.80 -10.18 5.68
CA ASP A 110 6.04 -10.54 4.48
C ASP A 110 6.09 -9.45 3.39
N SER A 111 6.81 -8.37 3.64
CA SER A 111 7.03 -7.33 2.63
C SER A 111 8.31 -7.62 1.85
N HIS A 112 8.15 -8.25 0.69
CA HIS A 112 9.27 -8.65 -0.17
C HIS A 112 9.57 -7.53 -1.16
N ARG A 113 10.53 -6.67 -0.81
CA ARG A 113 10.87 -5.49 -1.61
C ARG A 113 11.85 -5.86 -2.71
N VAL A 114 11.42 -5.64 -3.96
CA VAL A 114 12.25 -5.83 -5.15
C VAL A 114 13.04 -4.54 -5.44
N ILE A 115 12.35 -3.40 -5.38
CA ILE A 115 12.94 -2.07 -5.55
C ILE A 115 12.44 -1.21 -4.39
N ASN A 116 13.37 -0.60 -3.67
CA ASN A 116 12.99 0.28 -2.56
C ASN A 116 12.23 1.51 -3.08
N GLY A 117 11.26 1.94 -2.28
CA GLY A 117 10.65 3.24 -2.47
C GLY A 117 11.45 4.35 -1.78
N ASP A 118 10.85 5.51 -1.63
CA ASP A 118 11.47 6.61 -0.91
C ASP A 118 11.61 6.24 0.56
N THR A 119 12.79 6.46 1.10
CA THR A 119 13.13 6.11 2.49
C THR A 119 13.39 7.37 3.31
N LEU A 120 13.27 7.22 4.63
CA LEU A 120 13.61 8.28 5.57
C LEU A 120 15.09 8.62 5.56
#